data_de3871ae9edc6256c1f12c732a90b637
#
_entry.id   de3871ae9edc6256c1f12c732a90b637
#
_cell.length_a   1.000
_cell.length_b   1.000
_cell.length_c   1.000
_cell.angle_alpha   90.00
_cell.angle_beta   90.00
_cell.angle_gamma   90.00
#
_symmetry.space_group_name_H-M   'P 1'
#
loop_
_entity.id
_entity.type
_entity.pdbx_description
1 polymer ?
#
loop_
_entity_poly.entity_id
_entity_poly.type
_entity_poly.pdbx_seq_one_letter_code
_entity_poly.pdbx_strand_id
1 'polypeptide(L)'
;MSIDIVILNAATFGLPWTLTENGLETTFQVNFLSQYYLLLSIEKILSPNARVVFTSSESHRNVELSEGARVFPSLDHFSLSAERYTSIRAYNLSKVCGVLAARYLHQRWLHAGPAVFCAHPGSFVKTGLCRNWWVFEALYTAMLPFSKSIGQAASTIVYCATSPELAGQSGFYFKDCRRCEPSELAGSTYLAYRMHDLACDVLRQRGFYLDVNTASQIHETEHEMEEQIC
;
A
#
# COMPACT_ATOMS: atom_id res chain seq x y z
N MET A 1 12.30 -22.85 7.46
CA MET A 1 11.43 -22.57 6.31
C MET A 1 11.41 -21.07 6.13
N SER A 2 11.73 -20.55 4.95
CA SER A 2 11.71 -19.12 4.63
C SER A 2 10.68 -18.84 3.53
N ILE A 3 10.23 -17.59 3.45
CA ILE A 3 9.30 -17.11 2.42
C ILE A 3 10.10 -16.30 1.41
N ASP A 4 9.98 -16.64 0.13
CA ASP A 4 10.71 -15.98 -0.95
C ASP A 4 9.86 -14.95 -1.71
N ILE A 5 8.53 -15.10 -1.70
CA ILE A 5 7.63 -14.17 -2.39
C ILE A 5 6.40 -13.89 -1.51
N VAL A 6 6.10 -12.61 -1.33
CA VAL A 6 4.87 -12.14 -0.68
C VAL A 6 4.13 -11.21 -1.65
N ILE A 7 2.87 -11.51 -1.94
CA ILE A 7 2.02 -10.67 -2.78
C ILE A 7 0.83 -10.19 -1.96
N LEU A 8 0.83 -8.90 -1.63
CA LEU A 8 -0.23 -8.23 -0.88
C LEU A 8 -1.28 -7.72 -1.88
N ASN A 9 -2.23 -8.58 -2.20
CA ASN A 9 -3.18 -8.36 -3.30
C ASN A 9 -4.62 -8.16 -2.85
N ALA A 10 -5.01 -8.64 -1.67
CA ALA A 10 -6.38 -8.56 -1.21
C ALA A 10 -6.88 -7.11 -1.20
N ALA A 11 -8.07 -6.85 -1.71
CA ALA A 11 -8.66 -5.52 -1.71
C ALA A 11 -10.18 -5.60 -1.80
N THR A 12 -10.81 -4.56 -1.26
CA THR A 12 -12.24 -4.29 -1.41
C THR A 12 -12.45 -2.90 -2.00
N PHE A 13 -13.56 -2.72 -2.70
CA PHE A 13 -14.00 -1.45 -3.30
C PHE A 13 -15.53 -1.39 -3.36
N GLY A 14 -16.09 -0.19 -3.30
CA GLY A 14 -17.53 0.00 -3.48
C GLY A 14 -18.38 -0.43 -2.28
N LEU A 15 -17.77 -0.60 -1.10
CA LEU A 15 -18.52 -0.87 0.13
C LEU A 15 -19.25 0.40 0.60
N PRO A 16 -20.39 0.27 1.28
CA PRO A 16 -20.92 1.34 2.11
C PRO A 16 -19.94 1.62 3.26
N TRP A 17 -20.06 2.81 3.87
CA TRP A 17 -19.28 3.08 5.06
C TRP A 17 -19.61 2.10 6.18
N THR A 18 -18.62 1.43 6.68
CA THR A 18 -18.73 0.46 7.78
C THR A 18 -17.45 0.48 8.60
N LEU A 19 -17.57 0.28 9.89
CA LEU A 19 -16.45 0.02 10.78
C LEU A 19 -16.29 -1.49 10.96
N THR A 20 -15.04 -1.90 11.05
CA THR A 20 -14.67 -3.25 11.45
C THR A 20 -14.85 -3.43 12.96
N GLU A 21 -14.70 -4.63 13.47
CA GLU A 21 -14.67 -4.93 14.92
C GLU A 21 -13.58 -4.15 15.65
N ASN A 22 -12.51 -3.76 14.95
CA ASN A 22 -11.43 -2.94 15.49
C ASN A 22 -11.73 -1.42 15.46
N GLY A 23 -12.93 -1.01 15.04
CA GLY A 23 -13.32 0.40 14.98
C GLY A 23 -12.61 1.20 13.89
N LEU A 24 -12.17 0.55 12.82
CA LEU A 24 -11.53 1.18 11.66
C LEU A 24 -12.45 1.11 10.43
N GLU A 25 -12.34 2.10 9.54
CA GLU A 25 -13.03 2.06 8.25
C GLU A 25 -12.56 0.82 7.47
N THR A 26 -13.53 0.09 6.94
CA THR A 26 -13.30 -1.26 6.41
C THR A 26 -12.31 -1.29 5.24
N THR A 27 -12.38 -0.31 4.33
CA THR A 27 -11.46 -0.27 3.17
C THR A 27 -10.02 0.00 3.60
N PHE A 28 -9.82 0.92 4.55
CA PHE A 28 -8.51 1.20 5.12
C PHE A 28 -7.92 -0.06 5.77
N GLN A 29 -8.69 -0.72 6.61
CA GLN A 29 -8.20 -1.90 7.31
C GLN A 29 -7.89 -3.06 6.35
N VAL A 30 -8.80 -3.40 5.44
CA VAL A 30 -8.64 -4.56 4.54
C VAL A 30 -7.56 -4.32 3.50
N ASN A 31 -7.56 -3.16 2.85
CA ASN A 31 -6.66 -2.89 1.73
C ASN A 31 -5.23 -2.55 2.14
N PHE A 32 -5.05 -2.07 3.38
CA PHE A 32 -3.75 -1.62 3.85
C PHE A 32 -3.35 -2.23 5.19
N LEU A 33 -4.01 -1.86 6.30
CA LEU A 33 -3.48 -2.08 7.64
C LEU A 33 -3.31 -3.57 7.98
N SER A 34 -4.29 -4.42 7.63
CA SER A 34 -4.22 -5.86 7.90
C SER A 34 -3.12 -6.55 7.09
N GLN A 35 -2.93 -6.15 5.84
CA GLN A 35 -1.86 -6.69 5.00
C GLN A 35 -0.49 -6.23 5.47
N TYR A 36 -0.39 -4.97 5.90
CA TYR A 36 0.83 -4.42 6.45
C TYR A 36 1.21 -5.12 7.76
N TYR A 37 0.24 -5.32 8.67
CA TYR A 37 0.43 -6.09 9.89
C TYR A 37 0.88 -7.52 9.60
N LEU A 38 0.24 -8.21 8.67
CA LEU A 38 0.66 -9.55 8.24
C LEU A 38 2.13 -9.55 7.79
N LEU A 39 2.49 -8.61 6.92
CA LEU A 39 3.86 -8.52 6.40
C LEU A 39 4.88 -8.30 7.52
N LEU A 40 4.62 -7.35 8.43
CA LEU A 40 5.52 -7.09 9.56
C LEU A 40 5.60 -8.29 10.50
N SER A 41 4.51 -9.04 10.68
CA SER A 41 4.48 -10.24 11.54
C SER A 41 5.30 -11.40 10.99
N ILE A 42 5.42 -11.51 9.66
CA ILE A 42 6.19 -12.57 9.00
C ILE A 42 7.61 -12.12 8.60
N GLU A 43 8.00 -10.88 8.88
CA GLU A 43 9.27 -10.29 8.44
C GLU A 43 10.47 -11.18 8.73
N LYS A 44 10.54 -11.75 9.95
CA LYS A 44 11.65 -12.61 10.41
C LYS A 44 11.83 -13.91 9.62
N ILE A 45 10.81 -14.33 8.90
CA ILE A 45 10.86 -15.56 8.09
C ILE A 45 10.94 -15.28 6.59
N LEU A 46 11.07 -14.00 6.19
CA LEU A 46 11.39 -13.66 4.82
C LEU A 46 12.84 -14.03 4.52
N SER A 47 13.08 -14.60 3.32
CA SER A 47 14.46 -14.81 2.88
C SER A 47 15.13 -13.46 2.56
N PRO A 48 16.47 -13.36 2.67
CA PRO A 48 17.18 -12.11 2.34
C PRO A 48 16.94 -11.64 0.89
N ASN A 49 16.63 -12.57 0.00
CA ASN A 49 16.34 -12.29 -1.42
C ASN A 49 14.83 -12.30 -1.72
N ALA A 50 13.98 -12.29 -0.69
CA ALA A 50 12.53 -12.28 -0.88
C ALA A 50 12.08 -11.06 -1.66
N ARG A 51 10.94 -11.19 -2.32
CA ARG A 51 10.25 -10.10 -3.01
C ARG A 51 8.89 -9.87 -2.41
N VAL A 52 8.63 -8.64 -2.04
CA VAL A 52 7.34 -8.19 -1.52
C VAL A 52 6.69 -7.30 -2.57
N VAL A 53 5.50 -7.65 -3.01
CA VAL A 53 4.75 -6.92 -4.03
C VAL A 53 3.44 -6.40 -3.46
N PHE A 54 3.31 -5.08 -3.37
CA PHE A 54 2.05 -4.42 -3.05
C PHE A 54 1.23 -4.23 -4.32
N THR A 55 0.03 -4.80 -4.38
CA THR A 55 -0.91 -4.52 -5.48
C THR A 55 -1.53 -3.14 -5.29
N SER A 56 -1.05 -2.19 -6.07
CA SER A 56 -1.45 -0.80 -6.06
C SER A 56 -2.48 -0.50 -7.15
N SER A 57 -2.77 0.77 -7.37
CA SER A 57 -3.67 1.27 -8.41
C SER A 57 -3.26 2.67 -8.82
N GLU A 58 -3.49 3.05 -10.07
CA GLU A 58 -3.33 4.44 -10.52
C GLU A 58 -4.25 5.42 -9.76
N SER A 59 -5.27 4.89 -9.09
CA SER A 59 -6.16 5.68 -8.23
C SER A 59 -5.43 6.37 -7.06
N HIS A 60 -4.22 5.92 -6.68
CA HIS A 60 -3.40 6.62 -5.69
C HIS A 60 -3.01 8.04 -6.12
N ARG A 61 -3.09 8.36 -7.41
CA ARG A 61 -2.84 9.70 -7.96
C ARG A 61 -3.99 10.68 -7.70
N ASN A 62 -5.18 10.16 -7.41
CA ASN A 62 -6.39 10.96 -7.18
C ASN A 62 -6.61 11.25 -5.69
N VAL A 63 -5.51 11.47 -4.95
CA VAL A 63 -5.55 11.82 -3.54
C VAL A 63 -4.85 13.14 -3.33
N GLU A 64 -5.58 14.04 -2.68
CA GLU A 64 -5.03 15.29 -2.15
C GLU A 64 -5.14 15.29 -0.63
N LEU A 65 -4.05 15.58 0.03
CA LEU A 65 -4.01 15.89 1.45
C LEU A 65 -3.70 17.38 1.61
N SER A 66 -4.34 18.01 2.60
CA SER A 66 -3.99 19.38 3.00
C SER A 66 -2.52 19.43 3.47
N GLU A 67 -1.90 20.60 3.44
CA GLU A 67 -0.54 20.77 3.95
C GLU A 67 -0.38 20.26 5.38
N GLY A 68 -1.30 20.62 6.28
CA GLY A 68 -1.29 20.11 7.64
C GLY A 68 -1.37 18.59 7.73
N ALA A 69 -2.16 17.94 6.87
CA ALA A 69 -2.25 16.48 6.83
C ALA A 69 -1.00 15.80 6.20
N ARG A 70 -0.26 16.54 5.38
CA ARG A 70 1.03 16.06 4.83
C ARG A 70 2.14 16.11 5.88
N VAL A 71 2.10 17.13 6.74
CA VAL A 71 3.09 17.32 7.83
C VAL A 71 2.74 16.47 9.04
N PHE A 72 1.47 16.44 9.44
CA PHE A 72 0.99 15.68 10.60
C PHE A 72 -0.16 14.75 10.21
N PRO A 73 0.13 13.63 9.51
CA PRO A 73 -0.90 12.68 9.17
C PRO A 73 -1.48 12.02 10.42
N SER A 74 -2.80 11.93 10.49
CA SER A 74 -3.53 11.25 11.56
C SER A 74 -4.42 10.15 11.00
N LEU A 75 -4.92 9.28 11.87
CA LEU A 75 -5.80 8.18 11.48
C LEU A 75 -7.02 8.68 10.69
N ASP A 76 -7.61 9.80 11.09
CA ASP A 76 -8.83 10.35 10.46
C ASP A 76 -8.62 10.83 9.02
N HIS A 77 -7.37 10.99 8.58
CA HIS A 77 -7.07 11.28 7.18
C HIS A 77 -7.18 10.05 6.29
N PHE A 78 -7.05 8.84 6.84
CA PHE A 78 -6.98 7.58 6.10
C PHE A 78 -8.12 6.62 6.42
N SER A 79 -8.52 6.49 7.68
CA SER A 79 -9.70 5.76 8.15
C SER A 79 -10.87 6.74 8.29
N LEU A 80 -11.61 6.94 7.22
CA LEU A 80 -12.58 8.03 7.10
C LEU A 80 -13.81 7.84 7.99
N SER A 81 -14.29 8.94 8.61
CA SER A 81 -15.61 8.99 9.25
C SER A 81 -16.74 8.92 8.21
N ALA A 82 -17.96 8.63 8.67
CA ALA A 82 -19.13 8.52 7.79
C ALA A 82 -19.36 9.77 6.92
N GLU A 83 -19.16 10.97 7.53
CA GLU A 83 -19.37 12.26 6.88
C GLU A 83 -18.36 12.55 5.76
N ARG A 84 -17.15 11.99 5.89
CA ARG A 84 -16.04 12.21 4.95
C ARG A 84 -15.88 11.09 3.95
N TYR A 85 -16.66 10.02 4.11
CA TYR A 85 -16.53 8.81 3.33
C TYR A 85 -17.16 8.94 1.94
N THR A 86 -16.41 8.51 0.96
CA THR A 86 -16.90 7.92 -0.28
C THR A 86 -16.08 6.68 -0.56
N SER A 87 -16.69 5.64 -1.16
CA SER A 87 -15.96 4.39 -1.45
C SER A 87 -14.75 4.62 -2.38
N ILE A 88 -14.83 5.59 -3.29
CA ILE A 88 -13.72 6.00 -4.17
C ILE A 88 -12.60 6.62 -3.33
N ARG A 89 -12.93 7.56 -2.44
CA ARG A 89 -11.95 8.25 -1.61
C ARG A 89 -11.22 7.28 -0.67
N ALA A 90 -11.98 6.41 0.01
CA ALA A 90 -11.41 5.41 0.89
C ALA A 90 -10.47 4.45 0.14
N TYR A 91 -10.88 4.00 -1.04
CA TYR A 91 -10.05 3.15 -1.89
C TYR A 91 -8.77 3.87 -2.34
N ASN A 92 -8.87 5.11 -2.84
CA ASN A 92 -7.72 5.88 -3.30
C ASN A 92 -6.71 6.08 -2.16
N LEU A 93 -7.18 6.46 -0.96
CA LEU A 93 -6.36 6.60 0.23
C LEU A 93 -5.68 5.29 0.62
N SER A 94 -6.40 4.17 0.62
CA SER A 94 -5.83 2.87 0.93
C SER A 94 -4.69 2.49 -0.03
N LYS A 95 -4.78 2.89 -1.30
CA LYS A 95 -3.74 2.63 -2.30
C LYS A 95 -2.53 3.56 -2.14
N VAL A 96 -2.71 4.79 -1.67
CA VAL A 96 -1.59 5.66 -1.24
C VAL A 96 -0.85 5.03 -0.07
N CYS A 97 -1.57 4.56 0.98
CA CYS A 97 -0.95 3.92 2.14
C CYS A 97 -0.05 2.74 1.76
N GLY A 98 -0.49 1.90 0.82
CA GLY A 98 0.30 0.77 0.33
C GLY A 98 1.60 1.20 -0.38
N VAL A 99 1.58 2.29 -1.16
CA VAL A 99 2.78 2.81 -1.82
C VAL A 99 3.74 3.43 -0.80
N LEU A 100 3.23 4.20 0.17
CA LEU A 100 4.03 4.78 1.24
C LEU A 100 4.70 3.68 2.10
N ALA A 101 3.94 2.62 2.45
CA ALA A 101 4.49 1.49 3.19
C ALA A 101 5.59 0.77 2.41
N ALA A 102 5.41 0.54 1.12
CA ALA A 102 6.45 -0.05 0.26
C ALA A 102 7.70 0.83 0.22
N ARG A 103 7.55 2.15 0.16
CA ARG A 103 8.66 3.10 0.17
C ARG A 103 9.42 3.07 1.50
N TYR A 104 8.70 3.05 2.63
CA TYR A 104 9.31 2.90 3.96
C TYR A 104 10.11 1.60 4.06
N LEU A 105 9.51 0.47 3.67
CA LEU A 105 10.16 -0.83 3.75
C LEU A 105 11.39 -0.93 2.82
N HIS A 106 11.34 -0.28 1.65
CA HIS A 106 12.52 -0.17 0.80
C HIS A 106 13.68 0.52 1.52
N GLN A 107 13.43 1.65 2.18
CA GLN A 107 14.48 2.35 2.93
C GLN A 107 15.00 1.51 4.09
N ARG A 108 14.11 0.87 4.82
CA ARG A 108 14.44 0.02 5.96
C ARG A 108 15.27 -1.21 5.57
N TRP A 109 15.00 -1.82 4.42
CA TRP A 109 15.67 -3.03 3.94
C TRP A 109 16.79 -2.78 2.92
N LEU A 110 17.17 -1.53 2.71
CA LEU A 110 18.06 -1.09 1.63
C LEU A 110 19.40 -1.85 1.56
N HIS A 111 19.98 -2.21 2.71
CA HIS A 111 21.30 -2.80 2.77
C HIS A 111 21.33 -4.32 2.98
N ALA A 112 20.28 -4.89 3.51
CA ALA A 112 20.22 -6.33 3.79
C ALA A 112 18.78 -6.76 4.04
N GLY A 113 18.01 -7.06 3.00
CA GLY A 113 16.64 -7.52 3.18
C GLY A 113 15.88 -7.69 1.88
N PRO A 114 14.60 -8.01 1.99
CA PRO A 114 13.73 -8.23 0.84
C PRO A 114 13.63 -7.03 -0.10
N ALA A 115 13.49 -7.30 -1.38
CA ALA A 115 13.12 -6.28 -2.36
C ALA A 115 11.62 -5.99 -2.31
N VAL A 116 11.25 -4.71 -2.39
CA VAL A 116 9.85 -4.27 -2.32
C VAL A 116 9.45 -3.56 -3.61
N PHE A 117 8.28 -3.90 -4.13
CA PHE A 117 7.72 -3.31 -5.33
C PHE A 117 6.25 -2.97 -5.14
N CYS A 118 5.79 -1.93 -5.86
CA CYS A 118 4.38 -1.66 -6.07
C CYS A 118 4.01 -2.00 -7.51
N ALA A 119 2.94 -2.74 -7.72
CA ALA A 119 2.49 -3.14 -9.05
C ALA A 119 1.04 -2.73 -9.30
N HIS A 120 0.80 -1.94 -10.37
CA HIS A 120 -0.54 -1.66 -10.85
C HIS A 120 -0.93 -2.71 -11.90
N PRO A 121 -2.02 -3.47 -11.67
CA PRO A 121 -2.44 -4.53 -12.60
C PRO A 121 -3.02 -4.01 -13.92
N GLY A 122 -3.24 -2.73 -14.02
CA GLY A 122 -3.93 -2.09 -15.15
C GLY A 122 -5.34 -1.65 -14.80
N SER A 123 -5.92 -0.84 -15.69
CA SER A 123 -7.28 -0.33 -15.56
C SER A 123 -8.28 -1.26 -16.25
N PHE A 124 -9.53 -1.22 -15.81
CA PHE A 124 -10.66 -1.96 -16.41
C PHE A 124 -10.46 -3.48 -16.44
N VAL A 125 -9.84 -4.04 -15.40
CA VAL A 125 -9.77 -5.51 -15.25
C VAL A 125 -11.08 -6.00 -14.64
N LYS A 126 -11.83 -6.85 -15.36
CA LYS A 126 -13.04 -7.45 -14.80
C LYS A 126 -12.69 -8.50 -13.77
N THR A 127 -12.69 -8.09 -12.51
CA THR A 127 -12.54 -8.95 -11.33
C THR A 127 -13.75 -8.78 -10.43
N GLY A 128 -13.87 -9.59 -9.39
CA GLY A 128 -14.91 -9.40 -8.37
C GLY A 128 -14.76 -8.15 -7.49
N LEU A 129 -13.80 -7.27 -7.78
CA LEU A 129 -13.52 -6.07 -6.98
C LEU A 129 -14.72 -5.10 -6.92
N CYS A 130 -15.42 -4.91 -8.06
CA CYS A 130 -16.55 -3.99 -8.17
C CYS A 130 -17.92 -4.65 -7.92
N ARG A 131 -17.98 -5.90 -7.47
CA ARG A 131 -19.23 -6.67 -7.27
C ARG A 131 -20.22 -5.99 -6.32
N ASN A 132 -19.76 -5.11 -5.46
CA ASN A 132 -20.62 -4.40 -4.51
C ASN A 132 -21.19 -3.09 -5.07
N TRP A 133 -20.87 -2.73 -6.32
CA TRP A 133 -21.33 -1.48 -6.93
C TRP A 133 -21.76 -1.72 -8.38
N TRP A 134 -23.06 -1.95 -8.59
CA TRP A 134 -23.63 -2.34 -9.87
C TRP A 134 -23.36 -1.35 -11.02
N VAL A 135 -23.24 -0.04 -10.73
CA VAL A 135 -22.93 0.98 -11.75
C VAL A 135 -21.52 0.75 -12.32
N PHE A 136 -20.55 0.48 -11.46
CA PHE A 136 -19.18 0.17 -11.90
C PHE A 136 -19.11 -1.19 -12.60
N GLU A 137 -19.89 -2.17 -12.14
CA GLU A 137 -19.94 -3.47 -12.80
C GLU A 137 -20.53 -3.36 -14.21
N ALA A 138 -21.59 -2.56 -14.39
CA ALA A 138 -22.14 -2.25 -15.71
C ALA A 138 -21.15 -1.50 -16.59
N LEU A 139 -20.45 -0.48 -16.05
CA LEU A 139 -19.42 0.26 -16.77
C LEU A 139 -18.26 -0.63 -17.20
N TYR A 140 -17.77 -1.48 -16.28
CA TYR A 140 -16.71 -2.46 -16.59
C TYR A 140 -17.15 -3.47 -17.66
N THR A 141 -18.43 -3.85 -17.65
CA THR A 141 -18.98 -4.74 -18.66
C THR A 141 -19.06 -4.05 -20.04
N ALA A 142 -19.44 -2.80 -20.09
CA ALA A 142 -19.44 -2.01 -21.31
C ALA A 142 -18.01 -1.77 -21.87
N MET A 143 -17.02 -1.68 -20.98
CA MET A 143 -15.61 -1.48 -21.35
C MET A 143 -14.85 -2.78 -21.64
N LEU A 144 -15.51 -3.94 -21.60
CA LEU A 144 -14.87 -5.25 -21.85
C LEU A 144 -13.99 -5.32 -23.11
N PRO A 145 -14.38 -4.73 -24.27
CA PRO A 145 -13.53 -4.76 -25.47
C PRO A 145 -12.17 -4.07 -25.29
N PHE A 146 -12.08 -3.15 -24.32
CA PHE A 146 -10.88 -2.37 -23.99
C PHE A 146 -10.25 -2.79 -22.65
N SER A 147 -10.78 -3.83 -22.02
CA SER A 147 -10.32 -4.30 -20.72
C SER A 147 -9.17 -5.29 -20.87
N LYS A 148 -8.31 -5.32 -19.84
CA LYS A 148 -7.29 -6.37 -19.74
C LYS A 148 -7.89 -7.68 -19.29
N SER A 149 -7.41 -8.78 -19.85
CA SER A 149 -7.68 -10.10 -19.28
C SER A 149 -7.07 -10.24 -17.88
N ILE A 150 -7.54 -11.20 -17.10
CA ILE A 150 -6.98 -11.49 -15.76
C ILE A 150 -5.48 -11.82 -15.86
N GLY A 151 -5.07 -12.58 -16.88
CA GLY A 151 -3.66 -12.90 -17.12
C GLY A 151 -2.82 -11.66 -17.42
N GLN A 152 -3.32 -10.75 -18.25
CA GLN A 152 -2.65 -9.47 -18.53
C GLN A 152 -2.58 -8.57 -17.29
N ALA A 153 -3.60 -8.58 -16.45
CA ALA A 153 -3.59 -7.83 -15.21
C ALA A 153 -2.58 -8.39 -14.20
N ALA A 154 -2.48 -9.71 -14.11
CA ALA A 154 -1.52 -10.37 -13.24
C ALA A 154 -0.06 -10.20 -13.72
N SER A 155 0.18 -9.92 -15.00
CA SER A 155 1.52 -9.91 -15.59
C SER A 155 2.48 -8.96 -14.88
N THR A 156 2.04 -7.75 -14.51
CA THR A 156 2.90 -6.78 -13.81
C THR A 156 3.24 -7.25 -12.38
N ILE A 157 2.29 -7.87 -11.70
CA ILE A 157 2.50 -8.41 -10.34
C ILE A 157 3.50 -9.57 -10.41
N VAL A 158 3.29 -10.50 -11.34
CA VAL A 158 4.18 -11.65 -11.58
C VAL A 158 5.56 -11.17 -12.00
N TYR A 159 5.66 -10.20 -12.89
CA TYR A 159 6.93 -9.58 -13.30
C TYR A 159 7.71 -9.04 -12.09
N CYS A 160 7.06 -8.27 -11.21
CA CYS A 160 7.69 -7.78 -10.00
C CYS A 160 8.13 -8.92 -9.06
N ALA A 161 7.32 -9.97 -8.96
CA ALA A 161 7.58 -11.09 -8.07
C ALA A 161 8.70 -12.01 -8.57
N THR A 162 8.88 -12.19 -9.90
CA THR A 162 9.68 -13.29 -10.44
C THR A 162 10.74 -12.90 -11.47
N SER A 163 10.64 -11.71 -12.11
CA SER A 163 11.58 -11.36 -13.18
C SER A 163 13.02 -11.26 -12.69
N PRO A 164 13.98 -11.96 -13.35
CA PRO A 164 15.40 -11.82 -13.03
C PRO A 164 15.94 -10.41 -13.36
N GLU A 165 15.31 -9.67 -14.26
CA GLU A 165 15.69 -8.30 -14.63
C GLU A 165 15.60 -7.32 -13.44
N LEU A 166 14.80 -7.67 -12.42
CA LEU A 166 14.66 -6.87 -11.21
C LEU A 166 15.60 -7.30 -10.07
N ALA A 167 16.56 -8.17 -10.33
CA ALA A 167 17.56 -8.55 -9.34
C ALA A 167 18.35 -7.32 -8.88
N GLY A 168 18.48 -7.13 -7.55
CA GLY A 168 19.16 -5.97 -6.96
C GLY A 168 18.36 -4.66 -7.04
N GLN A 169 17.14 -4.68 -7.55
CA GLN A 169 16.26 -3.50 -7.58
C GLN A 169 15.22 -3.60 -6.47
N SER A 170 14.80 -2.44 -5.94
CA SER A 170 13.77 -2.33 -4.91
C SER A 170 13.18 -0.91 -4.86
N GLY A 171 12.00 -0.73 -4.28
CA GLY A 171 11.39 0.57 -4.03
C GLY A 171 10.67 1.19 -5.23
N PHE A 172 10.46 0.44 -6.30
CA PHE A 172 9.90 0.98 -7.53
C PHE A 172 8.41 0.65 -7.71
N TYR A 173 7.74 1.57 -8.41
CA TYR A 173 6.36 1.41 -8.87
C TYR A 173 6.33 0.95 -10.33
N PHE A 174 5.53 -0.07 -10.62
CA PHE A 174 5.41 -0.68 -11.94
C PHE A 174 3.97 -0.61 -12.46
N LYS A 175 3.87 -0.32 -13.76
CA LYS A 175 2.66 -0.39 -14.56
C LYS A 175 3.00 -0.99 -15.91
N ASP A 176 2.22 -1.97 -16.37
CA ASP A 176 2.43 -2.65 -17.66
C ASP A 176 3.87 -3.22 -17.80
N CYS A 177 4.38 -3.82 -16.73
CA CYS A 177 5.74 -4.34 -16.59
C CYS A 177 6.84 -3.27 -16.82
N ARG A 178 6.51 -2.00 -16.70
CA ARG A 178 7.46 -0.88 -16.84
C ARG A 178 7.52 -0.07 -15.56
N ARG A 179 8.73 0.31 -15.18
CA ARG A 179 8.93 1.24 -14.08
C ARG A 179 8.31 2.60 -14.41
N CYS A 180 7.63 3.19 -13.46
CA CYS A 180 7.13 4.56 -13.52
C CYS A 180 7.17 5.20 -12.13
N GLU A 181 7.07 6.53 -12.09
CA GLU A 181 7.03 7.25 -10.83
C GLU A 181 5.62 7.20 -10.21
N PRO A 182 5.50 7.04 -8.89
CA PRO A 182 4.22 7.21 -8.19
C PRO A 182 3.77 8.67 -8.21
N SER A 183 2.63 9.00 -7.60
CA SER A 183 2.27 10.40 -7.33
C SER A 183 3.29 11.04 -6.38
N GLU A 184 3.44 12.36 -6.43
CA GLU A 184 4.32 13.11 -5.53
C GLU A 184 4.03 12.77 -4.05
N LEU A 185 2.75 12.76 -3.67
CA LEU A 185 2.31 12.38 -2.34
C LEU A 185 2.81 10.98 -1.92
N ALA A 186 2.60 9.98 -2.78
CA ALA A 186 3.00 8.60 -2.51
C ALA A 186 4.52 8.38 -2.65
N GLY A 187 5.21 9.30 -3.34
CA GLY A 187 6.66 9.34 -3.47
C GLY A 187 7.38 10.02 -2.30
N SER A 188 6.67 10.62 -1.34
CA SER A 188 7.26 11.31 -0.20
C SER A 188 7.90 10.32 0.79
N THR A 189 9.20 10.47 1.01
CA THR A 189 9.91 9.66 2.04
C THR A 189 9.44 10.03 3.44
N TYR A 190 9.28 11.31 3.72
CA TYR A 190 8.75 11.79 5.01
C TYR A 190 7.39 11.16 5.33
N LEU A 191 6.42 11.24 4.39
CA LEU A 191 5.11 10.61 4.58
C LEU A 191 5.17 9.09 4.71
N ALA A 192 6.16 8.44 4.09
CA ALA A 192 6.35 7.00 4.22
C ALA A 192 6.71 6.60 5.67
N TYR A 193 7.61 7.34 6.31
CA TYR A 193 7.92 7.14 7.74
C TYR A 193 6.72 7.44 8.62
N ARG A 194 6.07 8.60 8.43
CA ARG A 194 4.88 8.97 9.22
C ARG A 194 3.72 7.97 9.07
N MET A 195 3.56 7.37 7.88
CA MET A 195 2.57 6.32 7.66
C MET A 195 2.91 5.03 8.40
N HIS A 196 4.19 4.66 8.43
CA HIS A 196 4.65 3.51 9.22
C HIS A 196 4.34 3.71 10.71
N ASP A 197 4.74 4.85 11.27
CA ASP A 197 4.51 5.18 12.68
C ASP A 197 3.03 5.15 13.01
N LEU A 198 2.21 5.83 12.21
CA LEU A 198 0.76 5.83 12.35
C LEU A 198 0.18 4.41 12.31
N ALA A 199 0.61 3.58 11.38
CA ALA A 199 0.14 2.20 11.28
C ALA A 199 0.52 1.38 12.52
N CYS A 200 1.76 1.50 13.01
CA CYS A 200 2.23 0.83 14.21
C CYS A 200 1.48 1.30 15.46
N ASP A 201 1.21 2.59 15.60
CA ASP A 201 0.46 3.15 16.72
C ASP A 201 -0.99 2.68 16.72
N VAL A 202 -1.64 2.68 15.55
CA VAL A 202 -3.00 2.18 15.38
C VAL A 202 -3.08 0.69 15.73
N LEU A 203 -2.13 -0.11 15.30
CA LEU A 203 -2.06 -1.55 15.62
C LEU A 203 -1.88 -1.75 17.13
N ARG A 204 -0.93 -1.04 17.75
CA ARG A 204 -0.66 -1.13 19.19
C ARG A 204 -1.87 -0.75 20.04
N GLN A 205 -2.55 0.35 19.70
CA GLN A 205 -3.77 0.81 20.38
C GLN A 205 -4.92 -0.20 20.32
N ARG A 206 -4.89 -1.12 19.36
CA ARG A 206 -5.90 -2.18 19.17
C ARG A 206 -5.45 -3.55 19.64
N GLY A 207 -4.34 -3.61 20.39
CA GLY A 207 -3.84 -4.84 20.99
C GLY A 207 -3.07 -5.76 20.03
N PHE A 208 -2.70 -5.27 18.84
CA PHE A 208 -1.84 -6.00 17.92
C PHE A 208 -0.37 -5.65 18.18
N TYR A 209 0.35 -6.58 18.72
CA TYR A 209 1.77 -6.37 19.07
C TYR A 209 2.65 -6.86 17.92
N LEU A 210 3.55 -5.99 17.49
CA LEU A 210 4.69 -6.34 16.65
C LEU A 210 5.90 -6.55 17.56
N ASP A 211 6.72 -7.53 17.25
CA ASP A 211 7.94 -7.83 18.04
C ASP A 211 8.92 -6.64 17.94
N VAL A 212 9.28 -6.07 19.07
CA VAL A 212 9.77 -4.68 19.29
C VAL A 212 11.09 -4.31 18.59
N ASN A 213 11.77 -5.23 17.91
CA ASN A 213 12.97 -4.88 17.14
C ASN A 213 12.70 -4.04 15.88
N THR A 214 11.44 -3.70 15.62
CA THR A 214 11.01 -2.90 14.48
C THR A 214 10.98 -1.40 14.75
N ALA A 215 10.99 -0.96 15.99
CA ALA A 215 10.71 0.45 16.35
C ALA A 215 11.94 1.27 16.79
N SER A 216 13.08 0.67 17.09
CA SER A 216 14.14 1.37 17.85
C SER A 216 15.27 2.01 17.01
N GLN A 217 15.22 1.96 15.69
CA GLN A 217 16.22 2.65 14.83
C GLN A 217 15.79 4.03 14.31
N ILE A 218 14.61 4.51 14.71
CA ILE A 218 13.98 5.69 14.10
C ILE A 218 14.41 7.00 14.74
N HIS A 219 14.82 7.02 16.00
CA HIS A 219 15.13 8.29 16.70
C HIS A 219 16.42 8.99 16.22
N GLU A 220 17.35 8.28 15.61
CA GLU A 220 18.58 8.94 15.11
C GLU A 220 18.38 9.64 13.75
N THR A 221 17.47 9.15 12.91
CA THR A 221 17.17 9.76 11.61
C THR A 221 16.18 10.94 11.69
N GLU A 222 15.37 11.03 12.70
CA GLU A 222 14.46 12.17 12.90
C GLU A 222 15.23 13.48 13.14
N HIS A 223 16.30 13.43 13.90
CA HIS A 223 17.12 14.61 14.20
C HIS A 223 17.87 15.14 12.96
N GLU A 224 18.31 14.24 12.09
CA GLU A 224 18.99 14.62 10.84
C GLU A 224 18.03 15.17 9.78
N MET A 225 16.78 14.74 9.77
CA MET A 225 15.77 15.21 8.82
C MET A 225 15.10 16.52 9.23
N GLU A 226 14.96 16.79 10.53
CA GLU A 226 14.49 18.08 11.04
C GLU A 226 15.50 19.22 10.76
N GLU A 227 16.81 18.94 10.81
CA GLU A 227 17.84 19.91 10.46
C GLU A 227 17.90 20.25 8.96
N GLN A 228 17.34 19.41 8.07
CA GLN A 228 17.29 19.69 6.62
C GLN A 228 16.04 20.46 6.17
N ILE A 229 15.06 20.67 7.05
CA ILE A 229 13.79 21.41 6.77
C ILE A 229 13.84 22.84 7.31
N CYS A 230 14.78 23.16 8.19
CA CYS A 230 15.09 24.52 8.62
C CYS A 230 16.22 25.14 7.77
#